data_d58c8d067f9e46a06c80ded6fa8d0b63
#
_entry.id   d58c8d067f9e46a06c80ded6fa8d0b63
#
_cell.length_a   1.000
_cell.length_b   1.000
_cell.length_c   1.000
_cell.angle_alpha   90.00
_cell.angle_beta   90.00
_cell.angle_gamma   90.00
#
_symmetry.space_group_name_H-M   'P 1'
#
loop_
_entity.id
_entity.type
_entity.pdbx_description
1 polymer ?
#
loop_
_entity_poly.entity_id
_entity_poly.type
_entity_poly.pdbx_seq_one_letter_code
_entity_poly.pdbx_strand_id
1 'polypeptide(L)'
;VASCWYGCGNTALPNPSTVRLGITRSGSLRLHQGATDIGQGSNTVIAQICADALGVSLANFELIGPDTALTPDCGKTSASRQTFITGKAAELSGRKLRSKILRLSNMDDSASLKLEGTTIIISGDAETQQIDLSDMAVDKFGYVLRAEESFDPQTVPLDEDGQGVPYEVYGYGAQLAEVEVDLQLGTVRVLHIFAAHDLGRVINPVLASGQIEGGIAQGLGMALMEEFIPGRTENLHDYLIPSIGDMPNIETIFIEKPDPVGPMGAKGLGEHVLIPAAPAIINAIRHASGADLELVPALPHRVLAAIDANRLDVNK
;
A
#
# COMPACT_ATOMS: atom_id res chain seq x y z
N VAL A 1 -4.41 -7.91 21.98
CA VAL A 1 -5.04 -7.63 20.69
C VAL A 1 -5.28 -6.14 20.55
N ALA A 2 -5.10 -5.62 19.35
CA ALA A 2 -5.50 -4.26 18.99
C ALA A 2 -6.04 -4.24 17.56
N SER A 3 -6.86 -3.24 17.24
CA SER A 3 -7.42 -3.06 15.91
C SER A 3 -7.35 -1.61 15.47
N CYS A 4 -7.44 -1.39 14.18
CA CYS A 4 -7.47 -0.06 13.59
C CYS A 4 -8.38 -0.01 12.36
N TRP A 5 -8.76 1.20 11.99
CA TRP A 5 -9.19 1.58 10.64
C TRP A 5 -8.40 2.81 10.21
N TYR A 6 -8.18 2.92 8.92
CA TYR A 6 -7.34 3.96 8.35
C TYR A 6 -7.89 4.43 7.00
N GLY A 7 -8.15 5.71 6.86
CA GLY A 7 -8.61 6.28 5.60
C GLY A 7 -7.45 6.39 4.61
N CYS A 8 -7.60 5.80 3.42
CA CYS A 8 -6.58 5.85 2.37
C CYS A 8 -6.72 7.15 1.56
N GLY A 9 -5.64 7.90 1.49
CA GLY A 9 -5.59 9.18 0.80
C GLY A 9 -5.62 10.39 1.75
N ASN A 10 -5.58 11.60 1.17
CA ASN A 10 -5.67 12.83 1.95
C ASN A 10 -7.12 13.22 2.16
N THR A 11 -7.44 13.78 3.33
CA THR A 11 -8.78 14.28 3.63
C THR A 11 -8.90 15.78 3.31
N ALA A 12 -10.08 16.19 2.86
CA ALA A 12 -10.46 17.59 2.62
C ALA A 12 -9.55 18.38 1.66
N LEU A 13 -8.77 17.70 0.82
CA LEU A 13 -7.90 18.28 -0.18
C LEU A 13 -8.06 17.51 -1.49
N PRO A 14 -7.95 18.17 -2.67
CA PRO A 14 -7.83 17.48 -3.93
C PRO A 14 -6.67 16.48 -3.88
N ASN A 15 -6.91 15.28 -4.38
CA ASN A 15 -5.98 14.17 -4.25
C ASN A 15 -5.81 13.40 -5.58
N PRO A 16 -5.76 14.12 -6.72
CA PRO A 16 -5.73 13.49 -8.04
C PRO A 16 -4.42 12.75 -8.29
N SER A 17 -4.52 11.80 -9.20
CA SER A 17 -3.40 11.13 -9.81
C SER A 17 -3.66 10.94 -11.29
N THR A 18 -2.68 11.18 -12.13
CA THR A 18 -2.78 11.02 -13.58
C THR A 18 -1.75 10.02 -14.08
N VAL A 19 -2.18 9.08 -14.91
CA VAL A 19 -1.32 8.06 -15.52
C VAL A 19 -1.48 8.08 -17.03
N ARG A 20 -0.34 7.97 -17.74
CA ARG A 20 -0.29 7.88 -19.20
C ARG A 20 0.24 6.53 -19.63
N LEU A 21 -0.47 5.87 -20.53
CA LEU A 21 -0.06 4.63 -21.17
C LEU A 21 0.00 4.81 -22.67
N GLY A 22 1.11 4.46 -23.31
CA GLY A 22 1.30 4.59 -24.74
C GLY A 22 1.94 3.36 -25.38
N ILE A 23 1.61 3.10 -26.64
CA ILE A 23 2.24 2.07 -27.48
C ILE A 23 3.07 2.77 -28.55
N THR A 24 4.35 2.41 -28.67
CA THR A 24 5.23 2.90 -29.74
C THR A 24 5.04 2.12 -31.03
N ARG A 25 5.60 2.59 -32.14
CA ARG A 25 5.64 1.85 -33.43
C ARG A 25 6.34 0.50 -33.31
N SER A 26 7.30 0.36 -32.42
CA SER A 26 8.01 -0.89 -32.16
C SER A 26 7.22 -1.86 -31.28
N GLY A 27 6.01 -1.50 -30.82
CA GLY A 27 5.19 -2.30 -29.93
C GLY A 27 5.60 -2.25 -28.45
N SER A 28 6.51 -1.35 -28.05
CA SER A 28 6.79 -1.16 -26.62
C SER A 28 5.64 -0.43 -25.92
N LEU A 29 5.16 -0.99 -24.84
CA LEU A 29 4.18 -0.37 -23.93
C LEU A 29 4.90 0.47 -22.89
N ARG A 30 4.68 1.79 -22.88
CA ARG A 30 5.29 2.71 -21.92
C ARG A 30 4.26 3.24 -20.96
N LEU A 31 4.45 2.89 -19.68
CA LEU A 31 3.63 3.36 -18.57
C LEU A 31 4.33 4.52 -17.87
N HIS A 32 3.80 5.74 -18.03
CA HIS A 32 4.29 6.92 -17.35
C HIS A 32 3.46 7.16 -16.09
N GLN A 33 4.13 7.09 -14.95
CA GLN A 33 3.52 7.36 -13.65
C GLN A 33 4.51 8.10 -12.74
N GLY A 34 4.05 9.17 -12.08
CA GLY A 34 4.88 10.02 -11.23
C GLY A 34 4.91 9.61 -9.76
N ALA A 35 4.25 8.49 -9.38
CA ALA A 35 4.27 8.01 -8.00
C ALA A 35 5.67 7.55 -7.61
N THR A 36 6.23 8.16 -6.57
CA THR A 36 7.56 7.79 -6.08
C THR A 36 7.50 6.49 -5.30
N ASP A 37 8.26 5.50 -5.74
CA ASP A 37 8.49 4.28 -4.97
C ASP A 37 9.58 4.57 -3.91
N ILE A 38 9.21 4.49 -2.64
CA ILE A 38 10.10 4.69 -1.49
C ILE A 38 10.47 3.38 -0.80
N GLY A 39 10.30 2.25 -1.52
CA GLY A 39 10.48 0.89 -1.02
C GLY A 39 9.18 0.11 -0.78
N GLN A 40 8.01 0.76 -0.94
CA GLN A 40 6.70 0.13 -0.73
C GLN A 40 6.20 -0.70 -1.94
N GLY A 41 6.91 -0.70 -3.07
CA GLY A 41 6.60 -1.54 -4.22
C GLY A 41 5.52 -0.97 -5.16
N SER A 42 5.23 0.33 -5.11
CA SER A 42 4.20 0.96 -5.95
C SER A 42 4.49 0.83 -7.44
N ASN A 43 5.75 0.88 -7.86
CA ASN A 43 6.14 0.70 -9.26
C ASN A 43 5.63 -0.62 -9.84
N THR A 44 5.81 -1.71 -9.10
CA THR A 44 5.36 -3.05 -9.51
C THR A 44 3.84 -3.14 -9.50
N VAL A 45 3.21 -2.72 -8.41
CA VAL A 45 1.75 -2.85 -8.22
C VAL A 45 0.97 -2.02 -9.25
N ILE A 46 1.37 -0.77 -9.52
CA ILE A 46 0.72 0.10 -10.50
C ILE A 46 0.86 -0.49 -11.92
N ALA A 47 2.03 -1.05 -12.25
CA ALA A 47 2.24 -1.70 -13.54
C ALA A 47 1.40 -2.99 -13.68
N GLN A 48 1.28 -3.81 -12.63
CA GLN A 48 0.41 -4.99 -12.62
C GLN A 48 -1.06 -4.63 -12.83
N ILE A 49 -1.57 -3.62 -12.13
CA ILE A 49 -2.96 -3.12 -12.31
C ILE A 49 -3.19 -2.65 -13.75
N CYS A 50 -2.24 -1.91 -14.32
CA CYS A 50 -2.35 -1.42 -15.69
C CYS A 50 -2.33 -2.55 -16.71
N ALA A 51 -1.45 -3.54 -16.53
CA ALA A 51 -1.33 -4.71 -17.40
C ALA A 51 -2.60 -5.56 -17.41
N ASP A 52 -3.15 -5.85 -16.22
CA ASP A 52 -4.42 -6.56 -16.07
C ASP A 52 -5.58 -5.79 -16.74
N ALA A 53 -5.64 -4.47 -16.54
CA ALA A 53 -6.69 -3.62 -17.13
C ALA A 53 -6.63 -3.56 -18.67
N LEU A 54 -5.42 -3.58 -19.23
CA LEU A 54 -5.22 -3.65 -20.67
C LEU A 54 -5.46 -5.06 -21.21
N GLY A 55 -5.17 -6.09 -20.42
CA GLY A 55 -5.26 -7.50 -20.79
C GLY A 55 -4.04 -8.02 -21.56
N VAL A 56 -2.83 -7.55 -21.21
CA VAL A 56 -1.56 -8.01 -21.79
C VAL A 56 -0.54 -8.34 -20.71
N SER A 57 0.50 -9.08 -21.07
CA SER A 57 1.55 -9.46 -20.12
C SER A 57 2.30 -8.24 -19.59
N LEU A 58 2.58 -8.23 -18.28
CA LEU A 58 3.44 -7.24 -17.63
C LEU A 58 4.84 -7.15 -18.26
N ALA A 59 5.34 -8.24 -18.82
CA ALA A 59 6.64 -8.29 -19.50
C ALA A 59 6.74 -7.35 -20.72
N ASN A 60 5.61 -6.90 -21.24
CA ASN A 60 5.56 -5.96 -22.37
C ASN A 60 5.71 -4.48 -21.94
N PHE A 61 5.72 -4.21 -20.63
CA PHE A 61 5.74 -2.85 -20.10
C PHE A 61 7.16 -2.33 -19.85
N GLU A 62 7.40 -1.12 -20.32
CA GLU A 62 8.50 -0.25 -19.92
C GLU A 62 7.93 0.79 -18.96
N LEU A 63 8.36 0.76 -17.70
CA LEU A 63 7.95 1.74 -16.70
C LEU A 63 8.82 2.99 -16.83
N ILE A 64 8.18 4.14 -17.07
CA ILE A 64 8.80 5.46 -16.96
C ILE A 64 8.38 6.00 -15.58
N GLY A 65 9.32 5.92 -14.64
CA GLY A 65 9.12 6.33 -13.24
C GLY A 65 9.13 7.84 -13.04
N PRO A 66 9.15 8.30 -11.78
CA PRO A 66 9.03 9.72 -11.46
C PRO A 66 10.09 10.56 -12.15
N ASP A 67 9.64 11.40 -13.07
CA ASP A 67 10.45 12.38 -13.79
C ASP A 67 9.55 13.58 -14.08
N THR A 68 9.91 14.75 -13.55
CA THR A 68 9.10 15.97 -13.67
C THR A 68 8.97 16.48 -15.12
N ALA A 69 9.81 16.01 -16.04
CA ALA A 69 9.74 16.35 -17.47
C ALA A 69 8.90 15.34 -18.28
N LEU A 70 8.79 14.08 -17.83
CA LEU A 70 8.25 13.00 -18.63
C LEU A 70 6.95 12.43 -18.08
N THR A 71 6.74 12.46 -16.74
CA THR A 71 5.59 11.81 -16.11
C THR A 71 4.51 12.81 -15.75
N PRO A 72 3.22 12.41 -15.85
CA PRO A 72 2.13 13.16 -15.24
C PRO A 72 2.26 13.20 -13.72
N ASP A 73 1.61 14.18 -13.10
CA ASP A 73 1.56 14.29 -11.65
C ASP A 73 0.69 13.15 -11.06
N CYS A 74 1.27 12.39 -10.15
CA CYS A 74 0.59 11.35 -9.37
C CYS A 74 0.43 11.74 -7.89
N GLY A 75 0.70 12.99 -7.55
CA GLY A 75 0.69 13.47 -6.17
C GLY A 75 1.77 12.84 -5.30
N LYS A 76 1.75 13.14 -4.03
CA LYS A 76 2.75 12.66 -3.05
C LYS A 76 2.55 11.18 -2.69
N THR A 77 3.64 10.51 -2.35
CA THR A 77 3.63 9.19 -1.73
C THR A 77 3.47 9.34 -0.23
N SER A 78 2.23 9.33 0.24
CA SER A 78 1.83 9.44 1.65
C SER A 78 0.39 8.99 1.82
N ALA A 79 -0.08 8.84 3.06
CA ALA A 79 -1.46 8.53 3.40
C ALA A 79 -2.01 7.27 2.70
N SER A 80 -1.15 6.29 2.44
CA SER A 80 -1.47 5.00 1.78
C SER A 80 -2.23 5.14 0.46
N ARG A 81 -1.95 6.22 -0.30
CA ARG A 81 -2.78 6.60 -1.46
C ARG A 81 -2.38 5.94 -2.78
N GLN A 82 -1.11 5.53 -2.96
CA GLN A 82 -0.62 5.22 -4.31
C GLN A 82 -1.31 4.02 -4.97
N THR A 83 -1.46 2.89 -4.26
CA THR A 83 -2.18 1.73 -4.81
C THR A 83 -3.63 2.08 -5.14
N PHE A 84 -4.32 2.81 -4.27
CA PHE A 84 -5.74 3.17 -4.46
C PHE A 84 -5.92 4.21 -5.56
N ILE A 85 -5.24 5.35 -5.48
CA ILE A 85 -5.51 6.50 -6.35
C ILE A 85 -4.73 6.38 -7.67
N THR A 86 -3.41 6.21 -7.62
CA THR A 86 -2.60 6.06 -8.85
C THR A 86 -2.89 4.73 -9.52
N GLY A 87 -3.12 3.67 -8.74
CA GLY A 87 -3.57 2.40 -9.29
C GLY A 87 -4.90 2.51 -10.03
N LYS A 88 -5.87 3.32 -9.53
CA LYS A 88 -7.13 3.58 -10.23
C LYS A 88 -6.93 4.34 -11.54
N ALA A 89 -6.09 5.36 -11.54
CA ALA A 89 -5.74 6.08 -12.78
C ALA A 89 -5.05 5.15 -13.80
N ALA A 90 -4.21 4.21 -13.33
CA ALA A 90 -3.57 3.19 -14.16
C ALA A 90 -4.59 2.18 -14.73
N GLU A 91 -5.55 1.71 -13.91
CA GLU A 91 -6.66 0.88 -14.35
C GLU A 91 -7.47 1.57 -15.46
N LEU A 92 -7.86 2.82 -15.22
CA LEU A 92 -8.64 3.60 -16.20
C LEU A 92 -7.85 3.80 -17.50
N SER A 93 -6.56 4.10 -17.43
CA SER A 93 -5.69 4.22 -18.61
C SER A 93 -5.56 2.91 -19.38
N GLY A 94 -5.39 1.79 -18.68
CA GLY A 94 -5.36 0.45 -19.29
C GLY A 94 -6.67 0.10 -20.00
N ARG A 95 -7.80 0.26 -19.31
CA ARG A 95 -9.14 0.04 -19.89
C ARG A 95 -9.42 0.95 -21.09
N LYS A 96 -9.03 2.22 -21.02
CA LYS A 96 -9.20 3.17 -22.12
C LYS A 96 -8.39 2.79 -23.35
N LEU A 97 -7.14 2.36 -23.15
CA LEU A 97 -6.30 1.92 -24.26
C LEU A 97 -6.85 0.63 -24.87
N ARG A 98 -7.28 -0.34 -24.04
CA ARG A 98 -7.96 -1.56 -24.47
C ARG A 98 -9.17 -1.23 -25.34
N SER A 99 -10.06 -0.37 -24.87
CA SER A 99 -11.25 0.03 -25.62
C SER A 99 -10.92 0.70 -26.97
N LYS A 100 -9.81 1.45 -27.05
CA LYS A 100 -9.34 2.01 -28.32
C LYS A 100 -8.89 0.92 -29.31
N ILE A 101 -8.12 -0.07 -28.83
CA ILE A 101 -7.64 -1.18 -29.65
C ILE A 101 -8.83 -2.00 -30.19
N LEU A 102 -9.75 -2.40 -29.31
CA LEU A 102 -10.93 -3.18 -29.69
C LEU A 102 -11.82 -2.45 -30.70
N ARG A 103 -11.99 -1.14 -30.53
CA ARG A 103 -12.75 -0.31 -31.49
C ARG A 103 -12.08 -0.24 -32.85
N LEU A 104 -10.75 -0.14 -32.91
CA LEU A 104 -10.01 -0.11 -34.19
C LEU A 104 -10.11 -1.42 -34.96
N SER A 105 -10.18 -2.54 -34.25
CA SER A 105 -10.33 -3.88 -34.81
C SER A 105 -11.78 -4.32 -34.99
N ASN A 106 -12.77 -3.50 -34.58
CA ASN A 106 -14.19 -3.83 -34.54
C ASN A 106 -14.48 -5.13 -33.75
N MET A 107 -13.75 -5.35 -32.68
CA MET A 107 -13.90 -6.50 -31.78
C MET A 107 -14.60 -6.08 -30.48
N ASP A 108 -15.24 -7.04 -29.83
CA ASP A 108 -15.94 -6.83 -28.55
C ASP A 108 -15.00 -6.93 -27.33
N ASP A 109 -15.56 -6.65 -26.15
CA ASP A 109 -14.81 -6.61 -24.90
C ASP A 109 -14.32 -7.99 -24.42
N SER A 110 -14.84 -9.10 -24.96
CA SER A 110 -14.41 -10.46 -24.62
C SER A 110 -13.09 -10.86 -25.29
N ALA A 111 -12.70 -10.17 -26.36
CA ALA A 111 -11.51 -10.50 -27.13
C ALA A 111 -10.23 -10.38 -26.30
N SER A 112 -9.33 -11.35 -26.43
CA SER A 112 -8.01 -11.32 -25.84
C SER A 112 -7.04 -10.48 -26.68
N LEU A 113 -6.08 -9.84 -26.00
CA LEU A 113 -5.03 -9.04 -26.64
C LEU A 113 -3.66 -9.70 -26.44
N LYS A 114 -2.86 -9.72 -27.50
CA LYS A 114 -1.46 -10.12 -27.45
C LYS A 114 -0.62 -9.16 -28.26
N LEU A 115 0.50 -8.71 -27.70
CA LEU A 115 1.44 -7.82 -28.36
C LEU A 115 2.67 -8.63 -28.78
N GLU A 116 2.93 -8.69 -30.09
CA GLU A 116 4.08 -9.41 -30.66
C GLU A 116 4.85 -8.50 -31.62
N GLY A 117 6.00 -7.99 -31.17
CA GLY A 117 6.78 -7.04 -31.94
C GLY A 117 5.93 -5.79 -32.28
N THR A 118 5.81 -5.49 -33.58
CA THR A 118 5.01 -4.36 -34.08
C THR A 118 3.52 -4.67 -34.28
N THR A 119 3.06 -5.87 -33.88
CA THR A 119 1.70 -6.31 -34.19
C THR A 119 0.90 -6.52 -32.90
N ILE A 120 -0.33 -5.94 -32.86
CA ILE A 120 -1.32 -6.32 -31.85
C ILE A 120 -2.22 -7.37 -32.48
N ILE A 121 -2.29 -8.55 -31.84
CA ILE A 121 -3.18 -9.64 -32.19
C ILE A 121 -4.38 -9.58 -31.26
N ILE A 122 -5.58 -9.53 -31.82
CA ILE A 122 -6.85 -9.44 -31.15
C ILE A 122 -7.66 -10.69 -31.49
N SER A 123 -7.87 -11.57 -30.52
CA SER A 123 -8.55 -12.85 -30.74
C SER A 123 -9.88 -12.90 -30.00
N GLY A 124 -10.98 -12.96 -30.76
CA GLY A 124 -12.32 -13.24 -30.27
C GLY A 124 -12.71 -14.71 -30.52
N ASP A 125 -13.94 -15.07 -30.16
CA ASP A 125 -14.45 -16.44 -30.29
C ASP A 125 -14.52 -16.93 -31.75
N ALA A 126 -14.87 -16.04 -32.70
CA ALA A 126 -15.11 -16.37 -34.10
C ALA A 126 -14.00 -15.92 -35.06
N GLU A 127 -13.22 -14.90 -34.66
CA GLU A 127 -12.24 -14.28 -35.57
C GLU A 127 -11.03 -13.76 -34.84
N THR A 128 -9.95 -13.58 -35.57
CA THR A 128 -8.72 -12.94 -35.09
C THR A 128 -8.38 -11.78 -36.02
N GLN A 129 -8.14 -10.61 -35.43
CA GLN A 129 -7.73 -9.39 -36.12
C GLN A 129 -6.29 -9.05 -35.77
N GLN A 130 -5.63 -8.30 -36.66
CA GLN A 130 -4.26 -7.82 -36.42
C GLN A 130 -4.15 -6.34 -36.75
N ILE A 131 -3.45 -5.61 -35.91
CA ILE A 131 -3.10 -4.19 -36.14
C ILE A 131 -1.59 -4.11 -36.23
N ASP A 132 -1.08 -3.72 -37.40
CA ASP A 132 0.33 -3.38 -37.58
C ASP A 132 0.59 -1.94 -37.14
N LEU A 133 1.49 -1.75 -36.21
CA LEU A 133 1.83 -0.48 -35.61
C LEU A 133 2.91 0.28 -36.39
N SER A 134 3.66 -0.41 -37.27
CA SER A 134 4.88 0.12 -37.91
C SER A 134 4.63 1.34 -38.76
N ASP A 135 3.49 1.40 -39.47
CA ASP A 135 3.12 2.49 -40.38
C ASP A 135 2.14 3.49 -39.78
N MET A 136 1.70 3.29 -38.55
CA MET A 136 0.75 4.19 -37.89
C MET A 136 1.41 5.56 -37.57
N ALA A 137 0.63 6.63 -37.72
CA ALA A 137 1.07 7.96 -37.31
C ALA A 137 1.28 8.04 -35.80
N VAL A 138 2.31 8.72 -35.36
CA VAL A 138 2.59 8.96 -33.95
C VAL A 138 2.05 10.31 -33.50
N ASP A 139 1.62 10.37 -32.25
CA ASP A 139 1.25 11.63 -31.60
C ASP A 139 2.50 12.44 -31.16
N LYS A 140 2.25 13.60 -30.55
CA LYS A 140 3.35 14.49 -30.05
C LYS A 140 4.25 13.86 -28.97
N PHE A 141 3.88 12.74 -28.39
CA PHE A 141 4.64 11.98 -27.41
C PHE A 141 5.35 10.76 -28.03
N GLY A 142 5.19 10.52 -29.33
CA GLY A 142 5.80 9.40 -30.05
C GLY A 142 5.01 8.09 -29.96
N TYR A 143 3.71 8.13 -29.60
CA TYR A 143 2.85 6.96 -29.48
C TYR A 143 1.88 6.85 -30.65
N VAL A 144 1.72 5.62 -31.16
CA VAL A 144 0.69 5.30 -32.16
C VAL A 144 -0.70 5.20 -31.53
N LEU A 145 -0.74 4.69 -30.30
CA LEU A 145 -1.95 4.63 -29.47
C LEU A 145 -1.61 5.08 -28.06
N ARG A 146 -2.47 5.89 -27.47
CA ARG A 146 -2.25 6.43 -26.12
C ARG A 146 -3.57 6.60 -25.36
N ALA A 147 -3.50 6.36 -24.07
CA ALA A 147 -4.49 6.77 -23.09
C ALA A 147 -3.83 7.57 -21.98
N GLU A 148 -4.54 8.53 -21.42
CA GLU A 148 -4.15 9.28 -20.24
C GLU A 148 -5.41 9.54 -19.45
N GLU A 149 -5.44 9.08 -18.22
CA GLU A 149 -6.62 9.17 -17.36
C GLU A 149 -6.21 9.62 -15.97
N SER A 150 -7.14 10.31 -15.33
CA SER A 150 -6.97 10.82 -13.96
C SER A 150 -8.03 10.24 -13.06
N PHE A 151 -7.69 10.08 -11.78
CA PHE A 151 -8.63 9.73 -10.74
C PHE A 151 -8.42 10.64 -9.53
N ASP A 152 -9.51 11.14 -8.98
CA ASP A 152 -9.57 11.90 -7.73
C ASP A 152 -10.72 11.34 -6.88
N PRO A 153 -10.44 10.81 -5.66
CA PRO A 153 -11.48 10.23 -4.82
C PRO A 153 -12.53 11.27 -4.42
N GLN A 154 -13.78 10.83 -4.33
CA GLN A 154 -14.89 11.69 -3.93
C GLN A 154 -14.93 11.79 -2.39
N THR A 155 -14.59 12.93 -1.86
CA THR A 155 -14.58 13.17 -0.41
C THR A 155 -15.39 14.41 -0.05
N VAL A 156 -15.98 14.40 1.16
CA VAL A 156 -16.67 15.53 1.74
C VAL A 156 -15.97 15.87 3.06
N PRO A 157 -15.49 17.11 3.23
CA PRO A 157 -14.88 17.55 4.50
C PRO A 157 -15.81 17.32 5.68
N LEU A 158 -15.24 17.19 6.88
CA LEU A 158 -16.03 17.15 8.10
C LEU A 158 -16.63 18.53 8.36
N ASP A 159 -17.89 18.56 8.78
CA ASP A 159 -18.58 19.76 9.25
C ASP A 159 -18.20 20.10 10.71
N GLU A 160 -18.86 21.11 11.29
CA GLU A 160 -18.61 21.58 12.66
C GLU A 160 -18.93 20.50 13.72
N ASP A 161 -19.82 19.56 13.40
CA ASP A 161 -20.18 18.43 14.26
C ASP A 161 -19.29 17.20 14.00
N GLY A 162 -18.28 17.31 13.14
CA GLY A 162 -17.37 16.22 12.78
C GLY A 162 -18.00 15.18 11.84
N GLN A 163 -19.08 15.52 11.12
CA GLN A 163 -19.73 14.62 10.16
C GLN A 163 -19.28 14.93 8.73
N GLY A 164 -19.12 13.88 7.92
CA GLY A 164 -18.70 14.00 6.52
C GLY A 164 -18.25 12.66 5.94
N VAL A 165 -17.63 12.71 4.77
CA VAL A 165 -17.00 11.55 4.10
C VAL A 165 -15.54 11.91 3.79
N PRO A 166 -14.67 11.99 4.82
CA PRO A 166 -13.31 12.50 4.67
C PRO A 166 -12.42 11.59 3.84
N TYR A 167 -12.76 10.31 3.74
CA TYR A 167 -12.09 9.31 2.92
C TYR A 167 -13.10 8.48 2.15
N GLU A 168 -12.80 8.15 0.90
CA GLU A 168 -13.66 7.30 0.07
C GLU A 168 -13.50 5.81 0.45
N VAL A 169 -12.33 5.41 0.93
CA VAL A 169 -12.02 4.03 1.30
C VAL A 169 -11.24 3.96 2.61
N TYR A 170 -11.52 2.92 3.39
CA TYR A 170 -10.81 2.60 4.62
C TYR A 170 -10.19 1.19 4.54
N GLY A 171 -8.92 1.09 4.96
CA GLY A 171 -8.29 -0.18 5.34
C GLY A 171 -8.57 -0.49 6.81
N TYR A 172 -8.69 -1.77 7.14
CA TYR A 172 -8.91 -2.25 8.50
C TYR A 172 -7.84 -3.24 8.89
N GLY A 173 -7.48 -3.26 10.17
CA GLY A 173 -6.49 -4.19 10.68
C GLY A 173 -6.75 -4.62 12.10
N ALA A 174 -6.35 -5.84 12.41
CA ALA A 174 -6.29 -6.35 13.78
C ALA A 174 -5.01 -7.16 13.96
N GLN A 175 -4.32 -6.93 15.07
CA GLN A 175 -3.10 -7.67 15.41
C GLN A 175 -3.22 -8.27 16.81
N LEU A 176 -2.71 -9.49 16.96
CA LEU A 176 -2.56 -10.18 18.23
C LEU A 176 -1.08 -10.39 18.46
N ALA A 177 -0.56 -9.95 19.61
CA ALA A 177 0.81 -10.18 20.03
C ALA A 177 0.87 -11.22 21.15
N GLU A 178 1.81 -12.14 21.03
CA GLU A 178 2.24 -13.06 22.10
C GLU A 178 3.59 -12.60 22.62
N VAL A 179 3.70 -12.41 23.94
CA VAL A 179 4.89 -11.87 24.58
C VAL A 179 5.35 -12.74 25.77
N GLU A 180 6.64 -12.69 26.04
CA GLU A 180 7.26 -13.15 27.28
C GLU A 180 7.78 -11.94 28.06
N VAL A 181 7.43 -11.84 29.34
CA VAL A 181 7.84 -10.75 30.23
C VAL A 181 8.63 -11.33 31.41
N ASP A 182 9.88 -10.88 31.57
CA ASP A 182 10.66 -11.18 32.77
C ASP A 182 10.24 -10.21 33.91
N LEU A 183 9.56 -10.75 34.90
CA LEU A 183 9.03 -9.96 36.03
C LEU A 183 10.10 -9.47 37.01
N GLN A 184 11.35 -9.92 36.88
CA GLN A 184 12.47 -9.48 37.71
C GLN A 184 13.32 -8.42 37.00
N LEU A 185 13.47 -8.54 35.69
CA LEU A 185 14.29 -7.63 34.89
C LEU A 185 13.43 -6.57 34.15
N GLY A 186 12.14 -6.79 34.01
CA GLY A 186 11.25 -5.93 33.24
C GLY A 186 11.48 -6.03 31.73
N THR A 187 12.27 -6.99 31.27
CA THR A 187 12.51 -7.20 29.83
C THR A 187 11.34 -7.89 29.17
N VAL A 188 11.07 -7.49 27.93
CA VAL A 188 9.98 -8.02 27.12
C VAL A 188 10.53 -8.60 25.84
N ARG A 189 10.09 -9.79 25.47
CA ARG A 189 10.33 -10.41 24.16
C ARG A 189 9.00 -10.68 23.48
N VAL A 190 8.81 -10.16 22.27
CA VAL A 190 7.68 -10.52 21.44
C VAL A 190 8.00 -11.82 20.74
N LEU A 191 7.14 -12.83 20.91
CA LEU A 191 7.34 -14.19 20.38
C LEU A 191 6.67 -14.34 19.02
N HIS A 192 5.42 -13.87 18.92
CA HIS A 192 4.59 -14.03 17.73
C HIS A 192 3.66 -12.83 17.55
N ILE A 193 3.43 -12.45 16.29
CA ILE A 193 2.38 -11.51 15.91
C ILE A 193 1.55 -12.11 14.79
N PHE A 194 0.24 -12.24 15.02
CA PHE A 194 -0.76 -12.55 14.02
C PHE A 194 -1.37 -11.25 13.53
N ALA A 195 -1.27 -10.97 12.22
CA ALA A 195 -1.64 -9.69 11.63
C ALA A 195 -2.67 -9.90 10.52
N ALA A 196 -3.94 -9.61 10.82
CA ALA A 196 -5.04 -9.66 9.86
C ALA A 196 -5.34 -8.27 9.34
N HIS A 197 -5.25 -8.07 8.02
CA HIS A 197 -5.47 -6.78 7.37
C HIS A 197 -6.40 -6.90 6.17
N ASP A 198 -7.41 -6.02 6.11
CA ASP A 198 -8.26 -5.82 4.95
C ASP A 198 -7.61 -4.79 4.01
N LEU A 199 -7.16 -5.27 2.87
CA LEU A 199 -6.56 -4.47 1.79
C LEU A 199 -7.36 -4.58 0.49
N GLY A 200 -8.63 -4.98 0.58
CA GLY A 200 -9.46 -5.26 -0.58
C GLY A 200 -8.94 -6.48 -1.34
N ARG A 201 -8.83 -6.40 -2.65
CA ARG A 201 -8.14 -7.43 -3.45
C ARG A 201 -6.63 -7.29 -3.33
N VAL A 202 -5.94 -8.38 -3.05
CA VAL A 202 -4.49 -8.43 -3.02
C VAL A 202 -3.94 -8.44 -4.45
N ILE A 203 -3.22 -7.38 -4.83
CA ILE A 203 -2.60 -7.30 -6.18
C ILE A 203 -1.29 -8.09 -6.22
N ASN A 204 -0.47 -7.96 -5.18
CA ASN A 204 0.81 -8.67 -5.07
C ASN A 204 1.00 -9.19 -3.63
N PRO A 205 0.78 -10.50 -3.39
CA PRO A 205 0.85 -11.06 -2.04
C PRO A 205 2.22 -10.91 -1.37
N VAL A 206 3.31 -11.06 -2.13
CA VAL A 206 4.68 -10.95 -1.59
C VAL A 206 4.96 -9.54 -1.10
N LEU A 207 4.64 -8.51 -1.90
CA LEU A 207 4.83 -7.12 -1.52
C LEU A 207 3.89 -6.73 -0.38
N ALA A 208 2.66 -7.24 -0.36
CA ALA A 208 1.70 -7.01 0.72
C ALA A 208 2.19 -7.58 2.06
N SER A 209 2.69 -8.83 2.09
CA SER A 209 3.32 -9.40 3.29
C SER A 209 4.50 -8.55 3.77
N GLY A 210 5.39 -8.15 2.86
CA GLY A 210 6.51 -7.28 3.19
C GLY A 210 6.11 -5.94 3.80
N GLN A 211 4.98 -5.35 3.38
CA GLN A 211 4.44 -4.13 3.99
C GLN A 211 3.92 -4.39 5.42
N ILE A 212 3.25 -5.52 5.65
CA ILE A 212 2.75 -5.89 6.99
C ILE A 212 3.93 -6.14 7.94
N GLU A 213 4.91 -6.93 7.52
CA GLU A 213 6.12 -7.22 8.30
C GLU A 213 6.91 -5.94 8.62
N GLY A 214 7.10 -5.06 7.63
CA GLY A 214 7.77 -3.77 7.81
C GLY A 214 7.02 -2.82 8.75
N GLY A 215 5.69 -2.78 8.70
CA GLY A 215 4.87 -2.01 9.63
C GLY A 215 4.94 -2.55 11.06
N ILE A 216 4.98 -3.87 11.23
CA ILE A 216 5.16 -4.51 12.53
C ILE A 216 6.54 -4.17 13.12
N ALA A 217 7.60 -4.17 12.31
CA ALA A 217 8.93 -3.76 12.75
C ALA A 217 8.94 -2.34 13.34
N GLN A 218 8.28 -1.39 12.65
CA GLN A 218 8.15 -0.02 13.18
C GLN A 218 7.33 0.02 14.47
N GLY A 219 6.22 -0.70 14.54
CA GLY A 219 5.40 -0.77 15.75
C GLY A 219 6.09 -1.44 16.94
N LEU A 220 6.93 -2.46 16.67
CA LEU A 220 7.79 -3.10 17.68
C LEU A 220 8.79 -2.10 18.25
N GLY A 221 9.48 -1.36 17.40
CA GLY A 221 10.42 -0.33 17.81
C GLY A 221 9.75 0.74 18.67
N MET A 222 8.60 1.26 18.23
CA MET A 222 7.80 2.23 19.00
C MET A 222 7.37 1.66 20.36
N ALA A 223 6.98 0.39 20.42
CA ALA A 223 6.51 -0.22 21.67
C ALA A 223 7.62 -0.42 22.69
N LEU A 224 8.85 -0.81 22.28
CA LEU A 224 9.83 -1.39 23.17
C LEU A 224 11.17 -0.65 23.25
N MET A 225 11.58 0.16 22.27
CA MET A 225 12.95 0.67 22.22
C MET A 225 13.17 2.07 21.66
N GLU A 226 12.33 2.55 20.75
CA GLU A 226 12.54 3.84 20.08
C GLU A 226 12.14 4.99 21.00
N GLU A 227 13.13 5.77 21.47
CA GLU A 227 12.91 6.93 22.30
C GLU A 227 13.74 8.13 21.83
N PHE A 228 13.05 9.20 21.43
CA PHE A 228 13.70 10.46 21.10
C PHE A 228 13.79 11.36 22.35
N ILE A 229 15.01 11.67 22.79
CA ILE A 229 15.29 12.55 23.93
C ILE A 229 15.92 13.83 23.39
N PRO A 230 15.20 14.99 23.42
CA PRO A 230 15.74 16.25 22.94
C PRO A 230 17.09 16.60 23.60
N GLY A 231 18.08 16.98 22.79
CA GLY A 231 19.43 17.34 23.25
C GLY A 231 20.34 16.16 23.59
N ARG A 232 19.85 14.92 23.45
CA ARG A 232 20.62 13.69 23.65
C ARG A 232 20.64 12.78 22.45
N THR A 233 19.47 12.56 21.84
CA THR A 233 19.35 11.68 20.69
C THR A 233 19.85 12.38 19.43
N GLU A 234 21.04 12.02 18.95
CA GLU A 234 21.68 12.65 17.79
C GLU A 234 21.89 11.69 16.61
N ASN A 235 21.89 10.37 16.89
CA ASN A 235 22.16 9.34 15.88
C ASN A 235 21.59 7.97 16.31
N LEU A 236 21.81 6.92 15.49
CA LEU A 236 21.29 5.57 15.73
C LEU A 236 22.01 4.80 16.88
N HIS A 237 23.03 5.35 17.51
CA HIS A 237 23.55 4.80 18.77
C HIS A 237 22.68 5.18 19.97
N ASP A 238 22.00 6.31 19.86
CA ASP A 238 21.11 6.83 20.91
C ASP A 238 19.64 6.52 20.60
N TYR A 239 19.28 6.41 19.32
CA TYR A 239 17.95 6.03 18.86
C TYR A 239 17.97 4.59 18.36
N LEU A 240 17.53 3.67 19.19
CA LEU A 240 17.56 2.24 18.88
C LEU A 240 16.37 1.86 18.03
N ILE A 241 16.63 1.21 16.90
CA ILE A 241 15.61 0.60 16.03
C ILE A 241 15.74 -0.93 16.09
N PRO A 242 14.65 -1.69 15.86
CA PRO A 242 14.71 -3.15 15.84
C PRO A 242 15.69 -3.68 14.79
N SER A 243 16.48 -4.66 15.20
CA SER A 243 17.33 -5.46 14.31
C SER A 243 16.62 -6.77 13.94
N ILE A 244 17.23 -7.56 13.04
CA ILE A 244 16.68 -8.87 12.67
C ILE A 244 16.54 -9.81 13.87
N GLY A 245 17.37 -9.65 14.91
CA GLY A 245 17.33 -10.45 16.11
C GLY A 245 16.16 -10.13 17.06
N ASP A 246 15.56 -8.95 16.90
CA ASP A 246 14.44 -8.49 17.71
C ASP A 246 13.08 -8.86 17.12
N MET A 247 13.06 -9.28 15.83
CA MET A 247 11.82 -9.58 15.13
C MET A 247 11.17 -10.87 15.61
N PRO A 248 9.85 -10.84 15.89
CA PRO A 248 9.08 -12.04 16.23
C PRO A 248 8.79 -12.89 14.98
N ASN A 249 8.20 -14.07 15.21
CA ASN A 249 7.50 -14.76 14.14
C ASN A 249 6.25 -13.96 13.76
N ILE A 250 6.05 -13.75 12.45
CA ILE A 250 4.91 -12.98 11.93
C ILE A 250 4.08 -13.88 11.02
N GLU A 251 2.77 -13.95 11.31
CA GLU A 251 1.79 -14.59 10.45
C GLU A 251 0.88 -13.53 9.84
N THR A 252 0.95 -13.38 8.52
CA THR A 252 0.16 -12.41 7.75
C THR A 252 -1.13 -13.06 7.25
N ILE A 253 -2.28 -12.43 7.53
CA ILE A 253 -3.61 -12.90 7.14
C ILE A 253 -4.26 -11.82 6.28
N PHE A 254 -4.46 -12.10 4.99
CA PHE A 254 -5.15 -11.19 4.09
C PHE A 254 -6.66 -11.36 4.21
N ILE A 255 -7.34 -10.26 4.50
CA ILE A 255 -8.79 -10.17 4.39
C ILE A 255 -9.09 -9.52 3.05
N GLU A 256 -9.59 -10.33 2.11
CA GLU A 256 -9.92 -9.85 0.78
C GLU A 256 -11.41 -9.52 0.67
N LYS A 257 -11.74 -8.26 0.94
CA LYS A 257 -13.06 -7.68 0.68
C LYS A 257 -12.92 -6.61 -0.40
N PRO A 258 -13.13 -6.96 -1.68
CA PRO A 258 -12.94 -6.02 -2.78
C PRO A 258 -13.71 -4.72 -2.58
N ASP A 259 -13.01 -3.60 -2.75
CA ASP A 259 -13.61 -2.28 -2.69
C ASP A 259 -14.27 -1.92 -4.04
N PRO A 260 -15.48 -1.36 -4.06
CA PRO A 260 -16.19 -1.06 -5.31
C PRO A 260 -15.52 0.04 -6.15
N VAL A 261 -14.76 0.93 -5.52
CA VAL A 261 -14.08 2.05 -6.20
C VAL A 261 -12.62 1.72 -6.48
N GLY A 262 -11.98 0.97 -5.61
CA GLY A 262 -10.56 0.63 -5.70
C GLY A 262 -10.16 -0.04 -7.02
N PRO A 263 -8.89 0.13 -7.45
CA PRO A 263 -8.40 -0.50 -8.68
C PRO A 263 -8.43 -2.02 -8.53
N MET A 264 -9.14 -2.71 -9.42
CA MET A 264 -9.38 -4.15 -9.31
C MET A 264 -9.96 -4.61 -7.94
N GLY A 265 -10.49 -3.68 -7.15
CA GLY A 265 -10.98 -3.92 -5.79
C GLY A 265 -9.93 -3.73 -4.69
N ALA A 266 -8.73 -3.25 -4.99
CA ALA A 266 -7.66 -3.06 -4.01
C ALA A 266 -7.83 -1.77 -3.20
N LYS A 267 -7.30 -1.76 -1.98
CA LYS A 267 -7.18 -0.61 -1.07
C LYS A 267 -5.71 -0.26 -0.85
N GLY A 268 -5.43 0.83 -0.13
CA GLY A 268 -4.10 1.13 0.39
C GLY A 268 -3.75 0.24 1.59
N LEU A 269 -2.48 -0.08 1.78
CA LEU A 269 -1.99 -0.92 2.88
C LEU A 269 -0.88 -0.27 3.72
N GLY A 270 -0.19 0.76 3.19
CA GLY A 270 1.12 1.20 3.70
C GLY A 270 1.18 1.58 5.18
N GLU A 271 0.16 2.22 5.75
CA GLU A 271 0.26 2.81 7.09
C GLU A 271 -0.59 2.10 8.15
N HIS A 272 -1.74 1.53 7.81
CA HIS A 272 -2.57 0.86 8.83
C HIS A 272 -1.97 -0.43 9.37
N VAL A 273 -0.93 -0.95 8.77
CA VAL A 273 -0.18 -2.12 9.25
C VAL A 273 0.64 -1.84 10.51
N LEU A 274 1.11 -0.60 10.66
CA LEU A 274 1.84 -0.12 11.83
C LEU A 274 0.92 0.16 13.03
N ILE A 275 -0.27 0.71 12.80
CA ILE A 275 -1.13 1.31 13.84
C ILE A 275 -1.46 0.36 14.97
N PRO A 276 -1.90 -0.90 14.76
CA PRO A 276 -2.27 -1.79 15.85
C PRO A 276 -1.08 -2.51 16.50
N ALA A 277 0.15 -2.42 15.96
CA ALA A 277 1.27 -3.21 16.42
C ALA A 277 1.70 -2.82 17.87
N ALA A 278 2.03 -1.55 18.10
CA ALA A 278 2.42 -1.09 19.44
C ALA A 278 1.30 -1.31 20.47
N PRO A 279 0.03 -0.93 20.25
CA PRO A 279 -1.04 -1.22 21.20
C PRO A 279 -1.25 -2.71 21.48
N ALA A 280 -1.10 -3.58 20.48
CA ALA A 280 -1.22 -5.03 20.69
C ALA A 280 -0.14 -5.56 21.61
N ILE A 281 1.11 -5.09 21.45
CA ILE A 281 2.25 -5.45 22.30
C ILE A 281 2.03 -4.93 23.73
N ILE A 282 1.66 -3.67 23.91
CA ILE A 282 1.42 -3.07 25.24
C ILE A 282 0.27 -3.79 25.96
N ASN A 283 -0.83 -4.11 25.27
CA ASN A 283 -1.93 -4.89 25.84
C ASN A 283 -1.49 -6.29 26.24
N ALA A 284 -0.59 -6.94 25.49
CA ALA A 284 -0.04 -8.25 25.82
C ALA A 284 0.86 -8.18 27.07
N ILE A 285 1.71 -7.14 27.21
CA ILE A 285 2.54 -6.91 28.40
C ILE A 285 1.65 -6.74 29.64
N ARG A 286 0.62 -5.89 29.53
CA ARG A 286 -0.36 -5.69 30.60
C ARG A 286 -1.02 -7.00 31.02
N HIS A 287 -1.46 -7.80 30.06
CA HIS A 287 -2.10 -9.09 30.34
C HIS A 287 -1.14 -10.08 31.01
N ALA A 288 0.14 -10.11 30.60
CA ALA A 288 1.13 -11.05 31.13
C ALA A 288 1.65 -10.67 32.53
N SER A 289 1.79 -9.38 32.83
CA SER A 289 2.50 -8.87 34.01
C SER A 289 1.64 -8.06 34.98
N GLY A 290 0.46 -7.63 34.55
CA GLY A 290 -0.36 -6.64 35.27
C GLY A 290 0.17 -5.20 35.16
N ALA A 291 1.28 -4.94 34.48
CA ALA A 291 1.85 -3.60 34.32
C ALA A 291 0.90 -2.69 33.53
N ASP A 292 0.43 -1.61 34.14
CA ASP A 292 -0.34 -0.59 33.47
C ASP A 292 0.60 0.48 32.93
N LEU A 293 0.88 0.41 31.63
CA LEU A 293 1.86 1.25 30.94
C LEU A 293 1.16 2.41 30.24
N GLU A 294 1.43 3.62 30.68
CA GLU A 294 0.89 4.86 30.10
C GLU A 294 1.85 5.53 29.11
N LEU A 295 3.10 5.04 29.04
CA LEU A 295 4.15 5.63 28.22
C LEU A 295 4.89 4.57 27.40
N VAL A 296 5.10 4.86 26.14
CA VAL A 296 5.96 4.09 25.23
C VAL A 296 7.26 4.83 24.96
N PRO A 297 8.35 4.11 24.69
CA PRO A 297 8.53 2.66 24.70
C PRO A 297 8.45 2.05 26.11
N ALA A 298 8.01 0.78 26.19
CA ALA A 298 7.95 -0.01 27.42
C ALA A 298 9.36 -0.49 27.82
N LEU A 299 10.21 0.45 28.22
CA LEU A 299 11.57 0.16 28.65
C LEU A 299 11.56 -0.67 29.93
N PRO A 300 12.58 -1.52 30.20
CA PRO A 300 12.59 -2.44 31.33
C PRO A 300 12.30 -1.77 32.68
N HIS A 301 12.89 -0.60 32.96
CA HIS A 301 12.64 0.15 34.19
C HIS A 301 11.19 0.68 34.30
N ARG A 302 10.53 1.00 33.18
CA ARG A 302 9.11 1.43 33.16
C ARG A 302 8.18 0.24 33.43
N VAL A 303 8.50 -0.92 32.86
CA VAL A 303 7.74 -2.17 33.09
C VAL A 303 7.84 -2.55 34.57
N LEU A 304 9.03 -2.55 35.15
CA LEU A 304 9.21 -2.85 36.60
C LEU A 304 8.44 -1.86 37.49
N ALA A 305 8.57 -0.56 37.24
CA ALA A 305 7.86 0.46 38.01
C ALA A 305 6.33 0.26 37.96
N ALA A 306 5.77 -0.09 36.78
CA ALA A 306 4.35 -0.35 36.62
C ALA A 306 3.90 -1.63 37.33
N ILE A 307 4.73 -2.71 37.33
CA ILE A 307 4.45 -3.94 38.07
C ILE A 307 4.42 -3.65 39.58
N ASP A 308 5.39 -2.92 40.10
CA ASP A 308 5.48 -2.60 41.52
C ASP A 308 4.34 -1.71 42.01
N ALA A 309 3.94 -0.71 41.20
CA ALA A 309 2.79 0.13 41.50
C ALA A 309 1.50 -0.70 41.64
N ASN A 310 1.27 -1.63 40.72
CA ASN A 310 0.09 -2.48 40.75
C ASN A 310 0.07 -3.45 41.98
N ARG A 311 1.22 -3.95 42.39
CA ARG A 311 1.34 -4.79 43.60
C ARG A 311 0.99 -4.04 44.88
N LEU A 312 1.28 -2.75 44.93
CA LEU A 312 0.96 -1.89 46.08
C LEU A 312 -0.52 -1.58 46.20
N ASP A 313 -1.23 -1.45 45.06
CA ASP A 313 -2.67 -1.19 45.04
C ASP A 313 -3.52 -2.42 45.34
N VAL A 314 -3.05 -3.62 45.00
CA VAL A 314 -3.75 -4.89 45.31
C VAL A 314 -3.67 -5.21 46.82
N ASN A 315 -2.72 -4.64 47.55
CA ASN A 315 -2.51 -4.85 48.99
C ASN A 315 -3.16 -3.76 49.88
N LYS A 316 -3.93 -2.85 49.33
CA LYS A 316 -4.81 -1.88 50.01
C LYS A 316 -6.24 -2.34 50.04
#